data_0b5913235fdc23de86a96d6a96f8ccb2
#
_entry.id   0b5913235fdc23de86a96d6a96f8ccb2
#
_cell.length_a   1.000
_cell.length_b   1.000
_cell.length_c   1.000
_cell.angle_alpha   90.00
_cell.angle_beta   90.00
_cell.angle_gamma   90.00
#
_symmetry.space_group_name_H-M   'P 1'
#
loop_
_entity.id
_entity.type
_entity.pdbx_description
1 polymer ?
#
loop_
_entity_poly.entity_id
_entity_poly.type
_entity_poly.pdbx_seq_one_letter_code
_entity_poly.pdbx_strand_id
1 'polypeptide(L)'
;KFLNIPIFQANESIQKPDVYLLLLDAYSGQITLKNDFSYDNSKFYEQLEARGFFVQQESFSNYPNTELSMPSIMNMGYFDFISKIQGEESRDTRLTQKLWNENKVMQIFHANEYEIYSFHGKLGSSSDMVTENFCKYDLDLNPELIRSLVTHYMPLSIIRTSFLDDSHYETVTCVLDTMINFEKKTDQPIYMHMHIMFPHQPLIFDSEGNKIDEPISSSRFDSELKDAYLQQLIFANKKAIEIIDSIKQKNPDAVIILMSDHGGRFGVNWDDPSEMDYFRALNNLNALYFPGKETYFPMDVSPVNVFRIFFNLYFESNYKILDERQIWYSPNQPFNHTDVTEIIKSSQFRN
;
A
#
# COMPACT_ATOMS: atom_id res chain seq x y z
N LYS A 1 -9.43 -2.29 22.31
CA LYS A 1 -9.40 -1.26 23.40
C LYS A 1 -8.41 -0.13 23.11
N PHE A 2 -7.36 -0.35 22.30
CA PHE A 2 -6.31 0.63 22.05
C PHE A 2 -6.69 1.69 21.02
N LEU A 3 -7.41 1.31 19.97
CA LEU A 3 -8.05 2.21 19.02
C LEU A 3 -9.56 2.14 19.27
N ASN A 4 -10.13 3.15 19.91
CA ASN A 4 -11.57 3.19 20.20
C ASN A 4 -12.36 3.61 18.96
N ILE A 5 -12.27 2.79 17.90
CA ILE A 5 -13.02 2.96 16.66
C ILE A 5 -14.20 2.00 16.70
N PRO A 6 -15.44 2.53 16.78
CA PRO A 6 -16.62 1.69 16.79
C PRO A 6 -16.78 0.96 15.44
N ILE A 7 -17.30 -0.24 15.47
CA ILE A 7 -17.78 -0.92 14.27
C ILE A 7 -19.12 -0.31 13.91
N PHE A 8 -19.17 0.35 12.77
CA PHE A 8 -20.36 1.05 12.30
C PHE A 8 -21.15 0.13 11.36
N GLN A 9 -22.47 0.11 11.53
CA GLN A 9 -23.40 -0.49 10.58
C GLN A 9 -24.19 0.61 9.90
N ALA A 10 -24.11 0.67 8.57
CA ALA A 10 -24.88 1.61 7.77
C ALA A 10 -26.37 1.27 7.82
N ASN A 11 -27.22 2.29 7.66
CA ASN A 11 -28.67 2.07 7.52
C ASN A 11 -28.95 1.19 6.29
N GLU A 12 -29.90 0.27 6.37
CA GLU A 12 -30.29 -0.62 5.28
C GLU A 12 -30.73 0.09 4.00
N SER A 13 -31.19 1.34 4.12
CA SER A 13 -31.57 2.18 2.97
C SER A 13 -30.38 2.77 2.19
N ILE A 14 -29.17 2.67 2.72
CA ILE A 14 -27.96 3.21 2.09
C ILE A 14 -27.49 2.25 0.99
N GLN A 15 -27.34 2.77 -0.23
CA GLN A 15 -26.70 2.03 -1.30
C GLN A 15 -25.20 1.88 -1.02
N LYS A 16 -24.77 0.65 -0.86
CA LYS A 16 -23.37 0.29 -0.55
C LYS A 16 -22.60 0.05 -1.86
N PRO A 17 -21.59 0.87 -2.21
CA PRO A 17 -20.80 0.67 -3.43
C PRO A 17 -19.85 -0.51 -3.29
N ASP A 18 -19.46 -1.13 -4.40
CA ASP A 18 -18.26 -1.98 -4.42
C ASP A 18 -17.01 -1.12 -4.16
N VAL A 19 -16.05 -1.66 -3.43
CA VAL A 19 -14.84 -0.93 -3.03
C VAL A 19 -13.59 -1.72 -3.40
N TYR A 20 -12.70 -1.08 -4.13
CA TYR A 20 -11.41 -1.64 -4.54
C TYR A 20 -10.26 -0.85 -3.92
N LEU A 21 -9.51 -1.48 -3.04
CA LEU A 21 -8.22 -0.97 -2.56
C LEU A 21 -7.11 -1.55 -3.44
N LEU A 22 -6.50 -0.72 -4.26
CA LEU A 22 -5.37 -1.05 -5.12
C LEU A 22 -4.10 -0.48 -4.48
N LEU A 23 -3.37 -1.30 -3.74
CA LEU A 23 -2.19 -0.87 -3.02
C LEU A 23 -0.93 -1.36 -3.73
N LEU A 24 -0.15 -0.41 -4.25
CA LEU A 24 1.13 -0.63 -4.90
C LEU A 24 2.25 -0.39 -3.90
N ASP A 25 2.91 -1.47 -3.44
CA ASP A 25 3.95 -1.41 -2.40
C ASP A 25 5.18 -0.63 -2.86
N ALA A 26 5.66 0.28 -2.02
CA ALA A 26 6.87 1.08 -2.24
C ALA A 26 6.82 1.97 -3.49
N TYR A 27 5.66 2.49 -3.86
CA TYR A 27 5.52 3.42 -4.97
C TYR A 27 5.93 4.83 -4.53
N SER A 28 7.06 5.32 -5.05
CA SER A 28 7.56 6.67 -4.78
C SER A 28 6.63 7.75 -5.33
N GLY A 29 6.33 8.77 -4.52
CA GLY A 29 5.55 9.93 -4.97
C GLY A 29 6.34 10.85 -5.90
N GLN A 30 5.63 11.82 -6.49
CA GLN A 30 6.13 12.73 -7.53
C GLN A 30 7.37 13.50 -7.09
N ILE A 31 7.43 13.94 -5.84
CA ILE A 31 8.58 14.72 -5.31
C ILE A 31 9.85 13.88 -5.34
N THR A 32 9.77 12.64 -4.84
CA THR A 32 10.91 11.71 -4.83
C THR A 32 11.31 11.32 -6.25
N LEU A 33 10.35 11.03 -7.13
CA LEU A 33 10.63 10.67 -8.52
C LEU A 33 11.36 11.81 -9.26
N LYS A 34 10.95 13.06 -9.05
CA LYS A 34 11.57 14.22 -9.68
C LYS A 34 12.99 14.48 -9.14
N ASN A 35 13.17 14.45 -7.81
CA ASN A 35 14.43 14.84 -7.18
C ASN A 35 15.51 13.75 -7.25
N ASP A 36 15.14 12.49 -7.01
CA ASP A 36 16.09 11.37 -6.95
C ASP A 36 16.27 10.64 -8.27
N PHE A 37 15.19 10.54 -9.06
CA PHE A 37 15.19 9.77 -10.30
C PHE A 37 15.19 10.64 -11.56
N SER A 38 15.07 11.97 -11.43
CA SER A 38 14.92 12.90 -12.56
C SER A 38 13.77 12.48 -13.49
N TYR A 39 12.70 11.92 -12.93
CA TYR A 39 11.56 11.39 -13.65
C TYR A 39 10.29 12.20 -13.36
N ASP A 40 9.63 12.66 -14.42
CA ASP A 40 8.34 13.35 -14.34
C ASP A 40 7.20 12.35 -14.59
N ASN A 41 6.43 12.05 -13.55
CA ASN A 41 5.29 11.13 -13.59
C ASN A 41 3.95 11.84 -13.84
N SER A 42 3.95 13.11 -14.21
CA SER A 42 2.74 13.92 -14.39
C SER A 42 1.74 13.30 -15.37
N LYS A 43 2.22 12.65 -16.43
CA LYS A 43 1.35 11.97 -17.41
C LYS A 43 0.49 10.87 -16.78
N PHE A 44 1.01 10.15 -15.80
CA PHE A 44 0.23 9.14 -15.10
C PHE A 44 -0.84 9.79 -14.21
N TYR A 45 -0.49 10.87 -13.52
CA TYR A 45 -1.43 11.62 -12.68
C TYR A 45 -2.53 12.26 -13.53
N GLU A 46 -2.20 12.88 -14.66
CA GLU A 46 -3.17 13.40 -15.64
C GLU A 46 -4.13 12.30 -16.17
N GLN A 47 -3.64 11.08 -16.39
CA GLN A 47 -4.48 9.95 -16.79
C GLN A 47 -5.46 9.52 -15.69
N LEU A 48 -5.06 9.58 -14.42
CA LEU A 48 -5.93 9.32 -13.28
C LEU A 48 -7.00 10.43 -13.15
N GLU A 49 -6.59 11.70 -13.24
CA GLU A 49 -7.50 12.85 -13.18
C GLU A 49 -8.53 12.82 -14.33
N ALA A 50 -8.10 12.47 -15.54
CA ALA A 50 -8.98 12.29 -16.71
C ALA A 50 -10.02 11.18 -16.50
N ARG A 51 -9.78 10.25 -15.57
CA ARG A 51 -10.70 9.20 -15.14
C ARG A 51 -11.56 9.57 -13.94
N GLY A 52 -11.46 10.83 -13.48
CA GLY A 52 -12.24 11.36 -12.36
C GLY A 52 -11.65 11.07 -10.98
N PHE A 53 -10.37 10.70 -10.91
CA PHE A 53 -9.69 10.57 -9.62
C PHE A 53 -9.34 11.95 -9.04
N PHE A 54 -9.53 12.10 -7.75
CA PHE A 54 -8.81 13.08 -6.96
C PHE A 54 -7.39 12.55 -6.75
N VAL A 55 -6.39 13.21 -7.33
CA VAL A 55 -4.98 12.81 -7.21
C VAL A 55 -4.28 13.77 -6.29
N GLN A 56 -3.73 13.26 -5.19
CA GLN A 56 -2.95 14.06 -4.28
C GLN A 56 -1.53 14.19 -4.81
N GLN A 57 -1.20 15.38 -5.33
CA GLN A 57 0.08 15.67 -5.98
C GLN A 57 1.26 15.53 -5.01
N GLU A 58 1.05 15.87 -3.74
CA GLU A 58 2.03 15.79 -2.66
C GLU A 58 1.48 14.91 -1.54
N SER A 59 1.56 13.58 -1.72
CA SER A 59 1.11 12.63 -0.71
C SER A 59 2.27 12.10 0.12
N PHE A 60 2.01 11.92 1.41
CA PHE A 60 2.95 11.29 2.34
C PHE A 60 2.26 10.23 3.17
N SER A 61 2.88 9.06 3.27
CA SER A 61 2.43 8.01 4.18
C SER A 61 2.63 8.44 5.65
N ASN A 62 1.85 7.84 6.53
CA ASN A 62 1.95 8.15 7.97
C ASN A 62 3.13 7.47 8.65
N TYR A 63 3.64 6.38 8.07
CA TYR A 63 4.77 5.59 8.55
C TYR A 63 5.64 5.14 7.39
N PRO A 64 6.96 4.96 7.60
CA PRO A 64 7.90 4.70 6.51
C PRO A 64 7.98 3.23 6.07
N ASN A 65 7.23 2.33 6.71
CA ASN A 65 7.24 0.90 6.41
C ASN A 65 5.86 0.29 6.52
N THR A 66 5.61 -0.76 5.73
CA THR A 66 4.37 -1.53 5.67
C THR A 66 3.86 -2.00 7.03
N GLU A 67 4.78 -2.42 7.93
CA GLU A 67 4.48 -2.99 9.26
C GLU A 67 3.70 -2.06 10.20
N LEU A 68 3.81 -0.74 10.03
CA LEU A 68 3.01 0.24 10.77
C LEU A 68 2.06 1.02 9.85
N SER A 69 2.45 1.29 8.60
CA SER A 69 1.62 2.05 7.66
C SER A 69 0.30 1.32 7.38
N MET A 70 0.36 0.06 6.96
CA MET A 70 -0.85 -0.70 6.65
C MET A 70 -1.77 -0.91 7.85
N PRO A 71 -1.27 -1.37 9.03
CA PRO A 71 -2.14 -1.43 10.21
C PRO A 71 -2.74 -0.06 10.57
N SER A 72 -2.01 1.05 10.40
CA SER A 72 -2.53 2.41 10.66
C SER A 72 -3.69 2.77 9.73
N ILE A 73 -3.52 2.58 8.42
CA ILE A 73 -4.54 2.81 7.41
C ILE A 73 -5.78 1.94 7.68
N MET A 74 -5.56 0.64 7.87
CA MET A 74 -6.63 -0.35 8.03
C MET A 74 -7.33 -0.31 9.40
N ASN A 75 -6.72 0.35 10.40
CA ASN A 75 -7.37 0.65 11.68
C ASN A 75 -7.74 2.13 11.82
N MET A 76 -7.56 2.92 10.77
CA MET A 76 -7.95 4.34 10.73
C MET A 76 -7.38 5.13 11.93
N GLY A 77 -6.12 4.90 12.32
CA GLY A 77 -5.56 5.54 13.52
C GLY A 77 -4.06 5.42 13.69
N TYR A 78 -3.47 6.34 14.45
CA TYR A 78 -2.07 6.35 14.80
C TYR A 78 -1.75 5.37 15.94
N PHE A 79 -0.51 4.91 16.00
CA PHE A 79 -0.05 3.89 16.95
C PHE A 79 0.88 4.42 18.04
N ASP A 80 0.71 5.66 18.48
CA ASP A 80 1.48 6.25 19.59
C ASP A 80 1.44 5.43 20.90
N PHE A 81 0.42 4.59 21.05
CA PHE A 81 0.27 3.73 22.20
C PHE A 81 1.20 2.50 22.18
N ILE A 82 1.74 2.13 21.03
CA ILE A 82 2.55 0.90 20.89
C ILE A 82 3.86 1.01 21.65
N SER A 83 4.56 2.13 21.55
CA SER A 83 5.79 2.39 22.32
C SER A 83 5.57 2.25 23.83
N LYS A 84 4.40 2.69 24.31
CA LYS A 84 4.03 2.56 25.75
C LYS A 84 3.77 1.13 26.20
N ILE A 85 3.33 0.26 25.28
CA ILE A 85 2.99 -1.14 25.57
C ILE A 85 4.18 -2.06 25.35
N GLN A 86 4.88 -1.89 24.23
CA GLN A 86 5.97 -2.76 23.82
C GLN A 86 7.34 -2.29 24.33
N GLY A 87 7.47 -0.98 24.63
CA GLY A 87 8.75 -0.31 24.89
C GLY A 87 9.44 0.10 23.58
N GLU A 88 10.12 1.24 23.59
CA GLU A 88 10.79 1.83 22.41
C GLU A 88 11.90 0.94 21.85
N GLU A 89 12.57 0.15 22.68
CA GLU A 89 13.64 -0.79 22.31
C GLU A 89 13.11 -2.14 21.78
N SER A 90 11.80 -2.37 21.83
CA SER A 90 11.21 -3.64 21.41
C SER A 90 11.25 -3.80 19.88
N ARG A 91 11.48 -5.04 19.43
CA ARG A 91 11.35 -5.44 18.02
C ARG A 91 10.20 -6.42 17.81
N ASP A 92 9.33 -6.58 18.79
CA ASP A 92 8.23 -7.54 18.73
C ASP A 92 7.04 -6.97 17.96
N THR A 93 6.93 -7.31 16.68
CA THR A 93 5.87 -6.86 15.77
C THR A 93 4.58 -7.69 15.84
N ARG A 94 4.48 -8.67 16.74
CA ARG A 94 3.26 -9.52 16.83
C ARG A 94 1.99 -8.72 17.10
N LEU A 95 2.08 -7.63 17.84
CA LEU A 95 0.92 -6.77 18.08
C LEU A 95 0.47 -6.03 16.80
N THR A 96 1.41 -5.51 16.03
CA THR A 96 1.09 -4.83 14.74
C THR A 96 0.54 -5.80 13.72
N GLN A 97 1.10 -7.00 13.63
CA GLN A 97 0.56 -8.08 12.78
C GLN A 97 -0.86 -8.47 13.19
N LYS A 98 -1.14 -8.58 14.49
CA LYS A 98 -2.49 -8.83 14.98
C LYS A 98 -3.44 -7.69 14.62
N LEU A 99 -3.03 -6.43 14.79
CA LEU A 99 -3.82 -5.26 14.41
C LEU A 99 -4.09 -5.19 12.90
N TRP A 100 -3.19 -5.72 12.09
CA TRP A 100 -3.41 -5.83 10.66
C TRP A 100 -4.42 -6.94 10.32
N ASN A 101 -4.22 -8.13 10.83
CA ASN A 101 -5.10 -9.28 10.54
C ASN A 101 -6.53 -9.09 11.06
N GLU A 102 -6.69 -8.40 12.19
CA GLU A 102 -7.97 -8.11 12.85
C GLU A 102 -8.33 -6.62 12.70
N ASN A 103 -8.11 -6.02 11.53
CA ASN A 103 -8.25 -4.59 11.33
C ASN A 103 -9.70 -4.11 11.28
N LYS A 104 -9.91 -2.82 11.59
CA LYS A 104 -11.24 -2.21 11.71
C LYS A 104 -11.96 -2.05 10.39
N VAL A 105 -11.24 -1.76 9.32
CA VAL A 105 -11.82 -1.60 7.98
C VAL A 105 -12.51 -2.87 7.53
N MET A 106 -11.82 -4.03 7.63
CA MET A 106 -12.43 -5.32 7.28
C MET A 106 -13.59 -5.69 8.21
N GLN A 107 -13.46 -5.41 9.52
CA GLN A 107 -14.56 -5.64 10.48
C GLN A 107 -15.81 -4.81 10.12
N ILE A 108 -15.66 -3.55 9.69
CA ILE A 108 -16.78 -2.70 9.29
C ILE A 108 -17.40 -3.21 7.98
N PHE A 109 -16.59 -3.56 6.98
CA PHE A 109 -17.11 -4.14 5.74
C PHE A 109 -17.86 -5.44 5.99
N HIS A 110 -17.31 -6.35 6.78
CA HIS A 110 -17.96 -7.60 7.15
C HIS A 110 -19.28 -7.37 7.91
N ALA A 111 -19.31 -6.45 8.89
CA ALA A 111 -20.52 -6.10 9.64
C ALA A 111 -21.60 -5.44 8.74
N ASN A 112 -21.22 -4.95 7.57
CA ASN A 112 -22.12 -4.37 6.57
C ASN A 112 -22.39 -5.33 5.39
N GLU A 113 -22.17 -6.64 5.58
CA GLU A 113 -22.51 -7.71 4.64
C GLU A 113 -21.75 -7.64 3.31
N TYR A 114 -20.53 -7.06 3.30
CA TYR A 114 -19.65 -7.15 2.15
C TYR A 114 -19.01 -8.53 2.05
N GLU A 115 -18.92 -9.06 0.84
CA GLU A 115 -17.97 -10.11 0.54
C GLU A 115 -16.56 -9.51 0.42
N ILE A 116 -15.61 -10.12 1.11
CA ILE A 116 -14.23 -9.63 1.20
C ILE A 116 -13.32 -10.52 0.38
N TYR A 117 -12.72 -9.93 -0.64
CA TYR A 117 -11.75 -10.58 -1.50
C TYR A 117 -10.35 -10.03 -1.20
N SER A 118 -9.37 -10.93 -1.15
CA SER A 118 -7.98 -10.55 -0.89
C SER A 118 -7.05 -11.22 -1.89
N PHE A 119 -5.87 -10.64 -2.07
CA PHE A 119 -4.79 -11.25 -2.83
C PHE A 119 -3.70 -11.71 -1.86
N HIS A 120 -3.07 -12.82 -2.19
CA HIS A 120 -2.06 -13.40 -1.32
C HIS A 120 -0.82 -12.50 -1.24
N GLY A 121 -0.83 -11.64 -0.23
CA GLY A 121 0.36 -10.94 0.26
C GLY A 121 0.72 -11.48 1.64
N LYS A 122 1.94 -11.30 2.08
CA LYS A 122 2.44 -11.77 3.40
C LYS A 122 1.61 -11.28 4.59
N LEU A 123 0.70 -10.32 4.39
CA LEU A 123 0.15 -9.51 5.44
C LEU A 123 -1.34 -9.24 5.17
N GLY A 124 -2.19 -9.60 6.12
CA GLY A 124 -3.62 -9.27 6.11
C GLY A 124 -4.56 -10.33 5.52
N SER A 125 -4.06 -11.46 5.04
CA SER A 125 -4.87 -12.47 4.34
C SER A 125 -5.37 -13.64 5.20
N SER A 126 -5.04 -13.67 6.49
CA SER A 126 -5.39 -14.77 7.41
C SER A 126 -6.65 -14.52 8.24
N SER A 127 -7.49 -13.56 7.84
CA SER A 127 -8.74 -13.28 8.54
C SER A 127 -9.85 -14.25 8.13
N ASP A 128 -10.56 -14.79 9.09
CA ASP A 128 -11.79 -15.59 8.86
C ASP A 128 -12.90 -14.79 8.15
N MET A 129 -12.72 -13.48 7.99
CA MET A 129 -13.66 -12.60 7.27
C MET A 129 -13.46 -12.61 5.76
N VAL A 130 -12.35 -13.18 5.25
CA VAL A 130 -12.05 -13.20 3.81
C VAL A 130 -12.84 -14.29 3.13
N THR A 131 -13.69 -13.91 2.15
CA THR A 131 -14.52 -14.82 1.36
C THR A 131 -13.67 -15.66 0.42
N GLU A 132 -12.75 -15.03 -0.31
CA GLU A 132 -11.83 -15.71 -1.24
C GLU A 132 -10.48 -14.99 -1.27
N ASN A 133 -9.42 -15.79 -1.37
CA ASN A 133 -8.04 -15.30 -1.46
C ASN A 133 -7.40 -15.79 -2.76
N PHE A 134 -7.10 -14.85 -3.66
CA PHE A 134 -6.54 -15.13 -4.98
C PHE A 134 -5.01 -15.22 -4.96
N CYS A 135 -4.44 -15.86 -5.97
CA CYS A 135 -3.01 -15.92 -6.24
C CYS A 135 -2.18 -16.44 -5.05
N LYS A 136 -2.70 -17.49 -4.39
CA LYS A 136 -1.98 -18.15 -3.30
C LYS A 136 -0.72 -18.82 -3.82
N TYR A 137 0.37 -18.67 -3.09
CA TYR A 137 1.53 -19.54 -3.29
C TYR A 137 1.19 -20.97 -2.87
N ASP A 138 1.47 -21.95 -3.72
CA ASP A 138 1.27 -23.38 -3.40
C ASP A 138 2.25 -23.92 -2.32
N LEU A 139 3.21 -23.12 -1.92
CA LEU A 139 4.15 -23.47 -0.85
C LEU A 139 3.70 -22.87 0.47
N ASP A 140 3.03 -23.69 1.29
CA ASP A 140 2.70 -23.43 2.71
C ASP A 140 3.97 -23.26 3.60
N LEU A 141 5.12 -23.05 2.98
CA LEU A 141 6.40 -22.86 3.66
C LEU A 141 6.60 -21.34 3.85
N ASN A 142 6.65 -20.91 5.10
CA ASN A 142 6.97 -19.53 5.45
C ASN A 142 8.19 -19.06 4.64
N PRO A 143 8.04 -18.09 3.70
CA PRO A 143 9.14 -17.63 2.85
C PRO A 143 10.34 -17.11 3.64
N GLU A 144 10.11 -16.58 4.87
CA GLU A 144 11.18 -16.15 5.77
C GLU A 144 11.94 -17.34 6.36
N LEU A 145 11.25 -18.43 6.68
CA LEU A 145 11.87 -19.67 7.12
C LEU A 145 12.71 -20.26 5.99
N ILE A 146 12.18 -20.29 4.76
CA ILE A 146 12.93 -20.73 3.58
C ILE A 146 14.11 -19.80 3.34
N ARG A 147 13.90 -18.49 3.36
CA ARG A 147 14.96 -17.49 3.20
C ARG A 147 16.04 -17.64 4.27
N SER A 148 15.66 -17.86 5.53
CA SER A 148 16.57 -18.10 6.65
C SER A 148 17.33 -19.43 6.50
N LEU A 149 16.64 -20.52 6.21
CA LEU A 149 17.24 -21.83 6.00
C LEU A 149 18.19 -21.85 4.79
N VAL A 150 17.79 -21.23 3.69
CA VAL A 150 18.60 -21.14 2.46
C VAL A 150 19.77 -20.18 2.66
N THR A 151 19.63 -19.09 3.46
CA THR A 151 20.75 -18.14 3.75
C THR A 151 21.85 -18.77 4.61
N HIS A 152 21.46 -19.61 5.57
CA HIS A 152 22.38 -20.11 6.58
C HIS A 152 22.95 -21.52 6.28
N TYR A 153 22.27 -22.33 5.45
CA TYR A 153 22.55 -23.75 5.33
C TYR A 153 22.86 -24.27 3.92
N MET A 154 22.73 -23.43 2.87
CA MET A 154 23.02 -23.90 1.49
C MET A 154 24.04 -23.01 0.75
N PRO A 155 25.12 -23.59 0.22
CA PRO A 155 26.12 -22.87 -0.57
C PRO A 155 25.67 -22.57 -2.02
N LEU A 156 24.39 -22.76 -2.36
CA LEU A 156 23.85 -22.64 -3.71
C LEU A 156 23.10 -21.33 -3.93
N SER A 157 23.83 -20.20 -3.89
CA SER A 157 23.27 -18.87 -4.10
C SER A 157 22.55 -18.68 -5.45
N ILE A 158 22.96 -19.40 -6.48
CA ILE A 158 22.46 -19.27 -7.87
C ILE A 158 21.06 -19.91 -8.04
N ILE A 159 20.81 -21.09 -7.48
CA ILE A 159 19.49 -21.76 -7.56
C ILE A 159 18.43 -21.02 -6.71
N ARG A 160 18.91 -20.34 -5.69
CA ARG A 160 18.11 -19.64 -4.68
C ARG A 160 17.44 -18.39 -5.21
N THR A 161 18.19 -17.54 -5.94
CA THR A 161 17.64 -16.27 -6.47
C THR A 161 16.61 -16.56 -7.54
N SER A 162 16.90 -17.43 -8.48
CA SER A 162 16.02 -17.76 -9.61
C SER A 162 14.64 -18.24 -9.15
N PHE A 163 14.57 -19.19 -8.21
CA PHE A 163 13.28 -19.74 -7.75
C PHE A 163 12.40 -18.70 -7.02
N LEU A 164 13.00 -17.86 -6.17
CA LEU A 164 12.24 -16.82 -5.45
C LEU A 164 11.80 -15.70 -6.39
N ASP A 165 12.61 -15.37 -7.38
CA ASP A 165 12.32 -14.35 -8.38
C ASP A 165 11.25 -14.84 -9.38
N ASP A 166 11.28 -16.11 -9.77
CA ASP A 166 10.24 -16.76 -10.58
C ASP A 166 8.88 -16.73 -9.84
N SER A 167 8.88 -17.12 -8.59
CA SER A 167 7.69 -17.11 -7.75
C SER A 167 7.11 -15.68 -7.57
N HIS A 168 7.97 -14.66 -7.42
CA HIS A 168 7.54 -13.28 -7.33
C HIS A 168 6.94 -12.79 -8.65
N TYR A 169 7.58 -13.08 -9.78
CA TYR A 169 7.08 -12.77 -11.12
C TYR A 169 5.69 -13.39 -11.36
N GLU A 170 5.54 -14.69 -11.08
CA GLU A 170 4.28 -15.40 -11.22
C GLU A 170 3.17 -14.82 -10.35
N THR A 171 3.50 -14.45 -9.11
CA THR A 171 2.52 -13.84 -8.20
C THR A 171 2.07 -12.47 -8.68
N VAL A 172 3.00 -11.58 -9.04
CA VAL A 172 2.65 -10.24 -9.55
C VAL A 172 1.80 -10.39 -10.81
N THR A 173 2.18 -11.24 -11.75
CA THR A 173 1.42 -11.49 -12.99
C THR A 173 0.04 -12.04 -12.69
N CYS A 174 -0.08 -13.03 -11.81
CA CYS A 174 -1.38 -13.58 -11.38
C CYS A 174 -2.29 -12.49 -10.80
N VAL A 175 -1.77 -11.63 -9.91
CA VAL A 175 -2.57 -10.56 -9.29
C VAL A 175 -3.05 -9.57 -10.35
N LEU A 176 -2.16 -9.11 -11.23
CA LEU A 176 -2.50 -8.16 -12.29
C LEU A 176 -3.55 -8.73 -13.23
N ASP A 177 -3.36 -9.96 -13.71
CA ASP A 177 -4.28 -10.63 -14.63
C ASP A 177 -5.64 -10.91 -13.98
N THR A 178 -5.63 -11.34 -12.72
CA THR A 178 -6.88 -11.59 -11.96
C THR A 178 -7.66 -10.29 -11.79
N MET A 179 -7.00 -9.18 -11.44
CA MET A 179 -7.68 -7.89 -11.27
C MET A 179 -8.28 -7.36 -12.57
N ILE A 180 -7.55 -7.44 -13.68
CA ILE A 180 -8.04 -7.01 -15.00
C ILE A 180 -9.27 -7.84 -15.42
N ASN A 181 -9.24 -9.16 -15.16
CA ASN A 181 -10.27 -10.09 -15.62
C ASN A 181 -11.32 -10.42 -14.54
N PHE A 182 -11.26 -9.79 -13.36
CA PHE A 182 -12.19 -10.08 -12.27
C PHE A 182 -13.64 -9.84 -12.69
N GLU A 183 -14.47 -10.85 -12.47
CA GLU A 183 -15.91 -10.80 -12.65
C GLU A 183 -16.60 -11.06 -11.31
N LYS A 184 -17.40 -10.09 -10.86
CA LYS A 184 -18.20 -10.22 -9.66
C LYS A 184 -19.28 -11.30 -9.84
N LYS A 185 -19.33 -12.28 -8.91
CA LYS A 185 -20.25 -13.43 -8.98
C LYS A 185 -21.38 -13.36 -7.95
N THR A 186 -21.52 -12.25 -7.26
CA THR A 186 -22.48 -12.06 -6.15
C THR A 186 -23.26 -10.76 -6.34
N ASP A 187 -24.47 -10.72 -5.81
CA ASP A 187 -25.27 -9.49 -5.71
C ASP A 187 -24.89 -8.65 -4.47
N GLN A 188 -24.13 -9.22 -3.53
CA GLN A 188 -23.62 -8.51 -2.35
C GLN A 188 -22.59 -7.46 -2.76
N PRO A 189 -22.46 -6.35 -2.04
CA PRO A 189 -21.35 -5.42 -2.24
C PRO A 189 -20.03 -6.13 -1.92
N ILE A 190 -18.96 -5.76 -2.62
CA ILE A 190 -17.63 -6.36 -2.41
C ILE A 190 -16.63 -5.34 -1.88
N TYR A 191 -15.72 -5.81 -1.04
CA TYR A 191 -14.47 -5.13 -0.70
C TYR A 191 -13.29 -5.95 -1.22
N MET A 192 -12.60 -5.42 -2.23
CA MET A 192 -11.41 -6.02 -2.81
C MET A 192 -10.16 -5.38 -2.21
N HIS A 193 -9.38 -6.19 -1.48
CA HIS A 193 -8.10 -5.78 -0.89
C HIS A 193 -6.94 -6.32 -1.72
N MET A 194 -6.40 -5.51 -2.62
CA MET A 194 -5.21 -5.84 -3.38
C MET A 194 -3.99 -5.13 -2.78
N HIS A 195 -3.09 -5.88 -2.18
CA HIS A 195 -1.78 -5.40 -1.79
C HIS A 195 -0.73 -6.19 -2.58
N ILE A 196 -0.10 -5.55 -3.53
CA ILE A 196 0.89 -6.16 -4.42
C ILE A 196 2.28 -5.59 -4.15
N MET A 197 3.27 -6.47 -3.94
CA MET A 197 4.69 -6.09 -3.79
C MET A 197 5.28 -5.63 -5.13
N PHE A 198 4.74 -4.53 -5.65
CA PHE A 198 5.04 -3.96 -6.95
C PHE A 198 4.70 -2.46 -6.93
N PRO A 199 5.59 -1.54 -7.27
CA PRO A 199 6.94 -1.72 -7.82
C PRO A 199 8.06 -1.99 -6.79
N HIS A 200 7.76 -2.54 -5.61
CA HIS A 200 8.75 -2.96 -4.61
C HIS A 200 9.80 -3.92 -5.22
N GLN A 201 10.99 -3.97 -4.63
CA GLN A 201 12.01 -4.98 -4.98
C GLN A 201 11.53 -6.41 -4.63
N PRO A 202 11.98 -7.45 -5.37
CA PRO A 202 12.96 -7.41 -6.46
C PRO A 202 12.42 -6.73 -7.72
N LEU A 203 13.30 -6.00 -8.43
CA LEU A 203 12.97 -5.38 -9.71
C LEU A 203 13.14 -6.43 -10.81
N ILE A 204 12.04 -6.90 -11.37
CA ILE A 204 11.97 -8.07 -12.25
C ILE A 204 11.27 -7.79 -13.58
N PHE A 205 10.68 -6.60 -13.75
CA PHE A 205 9.97 -6.20 -14.96
C PHE A 205 10.68 -5.04 -15.67
N ASP A 206 10.72 -5.09 -17.00
CA ASP A 206 10.94 -3.91 -17.81
C ASP A 206 9.66 -3.06 -17.95
N SER A 207 9.74 -1.92 -18.62
CA SER A 207 8.59 -1.02 -18.82
C SER A 207 7.48 -1.58 -19.71
N GLU A 208 7.72 -2.67 -20.43
CA GLU A 208 6.72 -3.37 -21.23
C GLU A 208 6.14 -4.60 -20.52
N GLY A 209 6.68 -4.93 -19.34
CA GLY A 209 6.24 -6.06 -18.53
C GLY A 209 6.93 -7.38 -18.85
N ASN A 210 8.00 -7.33 -19.62
CA ASN A 210 8.81 -8.51 -19.82
C ASN A 210 9.64 -8.77 -18.56
N LYS A 211 9.83 -10.07 -18.25
CA LYS A 211 10.72 -10.46 -17.18
C LYS A 211 12.16 -10.17 -17.57
N ILE A 212 12.92 -9.54 -16.68
CA ILE A 212 14.36 -9.33 -16.87
C ILE A 212 15.14 -10.56 -16.39
N ASP A 213 16.25 -10.88 -17.10
CA ASP A 213 17.03 -12.11 -16.84
C ASP A 213 17.74 -12.07 -15.48
N GLU A 214 18.21 -10.90 -15.05
CA GLU A 214 18.90 -10.67 -13.79
C GLU A 214 18.13 -9.70 -12.90
N PRO A 215 17.22 -10.17 -12.04
CA PRO A 215 16.46 -9.35 -11.13
C PRO A 215 17.34 -8.54 -10.18
N ILE A 216 17.00 -7.25 -10.01
CA ILE A 216 17.78 -6.36 -9.17
C ILE A 216 17.16 -6.28 -7.79
N SER A 217 17.95 -6.68 -6.79
CA SER A 217 17.62 -6.49 -5.36
C SER A 217 18.86 -5.96 -4.66
N SER A 218 18.98 -4.65 -4.56
CA SER A 218 20.18 -3.98 -4.05
C SER A 218 19.84 -2.95 -2.98
N SER A 219 20.70 -2.80 -1.99
CA SER A 219 20.67 -1.66 -1.07
C SER A 219 21.43 -0.43 -1.59
N ARG A 220 22.15 -0.57 -2.71
CA ARG A 220 22.86 0.54 -3.32
C ARG A 220 21.89 1.38 -4.14
N PHE A 221 21.95 2.68 -3.94
CA PHE A 221 21.16 3.63 -4.70
C PHE A 221 22.01 4.22 -5.84
N ASP A 222 22.32 3.38 -6.80
CA ASP A 222 23.10 3.69 -8.00
C ASP A 222 22.21 3.84 -9.24
N SER A 223 22.84 4.13 -10.39
CA SER A 223 22.11 4.35 -11.65
C SER A 223 21.37 3.09 -12.13
N GLU A 224 21.94 1.92 -11.91
CA GLU A 224 21.34 0.65 -12.34
C GLU A 224 20.04 0.36 -11.58
N LEU A 225 20.06 0.52 -10.25
CA LEU A 225 18.86 0.40 -9.42
C LEU A 225 17.79 1.44 -9.82
N LYS A 226 18.21 2.70 -10.05
CA LYS A 226 17.27 3.77 -10.45
C LYS A 226 16.57 3.45 -11.76
N ASP A 227 17.33 3.04 -12.77
CA ASP A 227 16.79 2.70 -14.08
C ASP A 227 15.83 1.51 -13.99
N ALA A 228 16.22 0.43 -13.29
CA ALA A 228 15.36 -0.74 -13.11
C ALA A 228 14.07 -0.42 -12.35
N TYR A 229 14.15 0.41 -11.30
CA TYR A 229 12.96 0.84 -10.57
C TYR A 229 12.03 1.66 -11.46
N LEU A 230 12.54 2.59 -12.27
CA LEU A 230 11.73 3.37 -13.20
C LEU A 230 11.07 2.49 -14.26
N GLN A 231 11.76 1.48 -14.80
CA GLN A 231 11.17 0.54 -15.74
C GLN A 231 9.97 -0.18 -15.11
N GLN A 232 10.15 -0.70 -13.90
CA GLN A 232 9.09 -1.40 -13.18
C GLN A 232 7.94 -0.47 -12.78
N LEU A 233 8.23 0.78 -12.37
CA LEU A 233 7.22 1.79 -12.05
C LEU A 233 6.40 2.20 -13.28
N ILE A 234 7.03 2.36 -14.46
CA ILE A 234 6.33 2.65 -15.72
C ILE A 234 5.37 1.51 -16.07
N PHE A 235 5.79 0.27 -15.88
CA PHE A 235 4.91 -0.88 -16.07
C PHE A 235 3.77 -0.90 -15.04
N ALA A 236 4.04 -0.57 -13.79
CA ALA A 236 3.02 -0.43 -12.74
C ALA A 236 1.96 0.61 -13.12
N ASN A 237 2.37 1.76 -13.67
CA ASN A 237 1.45 2.78 -14.16
C ASN A 237 0.51 2.25 -15.26
N LYS A 238 1.07 1.55 -16.25
CA LYS A 238 0.26 0.93 -17.33
C LYS A 238 -0.77 -0.03 -16.75
N LYS A 239 -0.36 -0.92 -15.86
CA LYS A 239 -1.24 -1.91 -15.25
C LYS A 239 -2.29 -1.30 -14.32
N ALA A 240 -1.93 -0.28 -13.55
CA ALA A 240 -2.90 0.44 -12.73
C ALA A 240 -4.03 1.05 -13.58
N ILE A 241 -3.69 1.66 -14.72
CA ILE A 241 -4.68 2.21 -15.66
C ILE A 241 -5.56 1.09 -16.27
N GLU A 242 -4.96 -0.03 -16.69
CA GLU A 242 -5.72 -1.17 -17.24
C GLU A 242 -6.72 -1.74 -16.21
N ILE A 243 -6.29 -1.90 -14.96
CA ILE A 243 -7.16 -2.37 -13.86
C ILE A 243 -8.29 -1.38 -13.61
N ILE A 244 -7.99 -0.08 -13.51
CA ILE A 244 -8.98 0.98 -13.28
C ILE A 244 -10.01 1.00 -14.41
N ASP A 245 -9.57 0.95 -15.67
CA ASP A 245 -10.46 0.95 -16.82
C ASP A 245 -11.36 -0.29 -16.83
N SER A 246 -10.83 -1.47 -16.50
CA SER A 246 -11.61 -2.70 -16.37
C SER A 246 -12.67 -2.61 -15.26
N ILE A 247 -12.31 -2.11 -14.08
CA ILE A 247 -13.27 -1.93 -12.97
C ILE A 247 -14.37 -0.97 -13.39
N LYS A 248 -14.02 0.21 -13.91
CA LYS A 248 -14.99 1.25 -14.30
C LYS A 248 -15.89 0.83 -15.45
N GLN A 249 -15.38 0.03 -16.38
CA GLN A 249 -16.20 -0.52 -17.46
C GLN A 249 -17.29 -1.48 -16.94
N LYS A 250 -16.96 -2.29 -15.92
CA LYS A 250 -17.86 -3.28 -15.33
C LYS A 250 -18.79 -2.66 -14.27
N ASN A 251 -18.28 -1.74 -13.49
CA ASN A 251 -19.02 -1.02 -12.44
C ASN A 251 -18.54 0.44 -12.31
N PRO A 252 -19.16 1.39 -13.01
CA PRO A 252 -18.78 2.81 -12.98
C PRO A 252 -19.02 3.47 -11.61
N ASP A 253 -19.88 2.88 -10.77
CA ASP A 253 -20.21 3.37 -9.44
C ASP A 253 -19.30 2.79 -8.35
N ALA A 254 -18.33 1.93 -8.71
CA ALA A 254 -17.37 1.38 -7.77
C ALA A 254 -16.44 2.47 -7.22
N VAL A 255 -16.16 2.41 -5.93
CA VAL A 255 -15.12 3.21 -5.28
C VAL A 255 -13.76 2.56 -5.53
N ILE A 256 -12.78 3.37 -5.97
CA ILE A 256 -11.41 2.90 -6.18
C ILE A 256 -10.45 3.75 -5.35
N ILE A 257 -9.66 3.10 -4.52
CA ILE A 257 -8.59 3.68 -3.71
C ILE A 257 -7.27 3.16 -4.28
N LEU A 258 -6.54 3.98 -5.05
CA LEU A 258 -5.22 3.66 -5.55
C LEU A 258 -4.19 4.37 -4.68
N MET A 259 -3.35 3.61 -3.99
CA MET A 259 -2.36 4.20 -3.10
C MET A 259 -1.13 3.32 -2.92
N SER A 260 -0.10 3.89 -2.33
CA SER A 260 1.03 3.16 -1.77
C SER A 260 1.05 3.26 -0.25
N ASP A 261 1.53 2.23 0.40
CA ASP A 261 1.71 2.21 1.85
C ASP A 261 2.87 3.11 2.33
N HIS A 262 3.93 3.24 1.52
CA HIS A 262 5.09 4.11 1.75
C HIS A 262 5.84 4.39 0.44
N GLY A 263 6.90 5.21 0.48
CA GLY A 263 7.78 5.49 -0.65
C GLY A 263 8.77 4.36 -0.94
N GLY A 264 9.59 4.53 -1.98
CA GLY A 264 10.52 3.49 -2.45
C GLY A 264 11.65 3.13 -1.49
N ARG A 265 12.01 4.00 -0.56
CA ARG A 265 13.04 3.80 0.50
C ARG A 265 14.46 3.53 0.01
N PHE A 266 14.76 3.81 -1.23
CA PHE A 266 16.09 3.56 -1.80
C PHE A 266 17.14 4.52 -1.23
N GLY A 267 18.25 3.99 -0.73
CA GLY A 267 19.36 4.76 -0.21
C GLY A 267 19.06 5.51 1.09
N VAL A 268 18.04 5.13 1.83
CA VAL A 268 17.65 5.77 3.09
C VAL A 268 18.67 5.47 4.18
N ASN A 269 19.18 6.52 4.83
CA ASN A 269 19.94 6.39 6.05
C ASN A 269 18.99 6.37 7.27
N TRP A 270 18.72 5.19 7.79
CA TRP A 270 17.72 5.00 8.86
C TRP A 270 18.15 5.51 10.23
N ASP A 271 19.47 5.53 10.49
CA ASP A 271 20.02 5.85 11.82
C ASP A 271 20.34 7.35 11.96
N ASP A 272 20.66 8.03 10.84
CA ASP A 272 20.91 9.47 10.79
C ASP A 272 20.29 10.07 9.52
N PRO A 273 18.94 10.19 9.49
CA PRO A 273 18.22 10.56 8.28
C PRO A 273 18.36 12.04 7.95
N SER A 274 18.65 12.34 6.69
CA SER A 274 18.49 13.65 6.08
C SER A 274 17.02 13.96 5.77
N GLU A 275 16.70 15.22 5.46
CA GLU A 275 15.34 15.55 4.98
C GLU A 275 14.94 14.71 3.77
N MET A 276 15.86 14.47 2.82
CA MET A 276 15.56 13.67 1.64
C MET A 276 15.27 12.21 1.97
N ASP A 277 15.82 11.65 3.06
CA ASP A 277 15.51 10.29 3.49
C ASP A 277 14.05 10.19 3.98
N TYR A 278 13.51 11.24 4.61
CA TYR A 278 12.08 11.29 4.93
C TYR A 278 11.21 11.25 3.66
N PHE A 279 11.60 12.00 2.61
CA PHE A 279 10.88 11.97 1.34
C PHE A 279 10.98 10.61 0.66
N ARG A 280 12.15 9.98 0.61
CA ARG A 280 12.36 8.65 0.04
C ARG A 280 11.46 7.59 0.68
N ALA A 281 11.25 7.72 1.99
CA ALA A 281 10.49 6.72 2.74
C ALA A 281 8.98 7.03 2.83
N LEU A 282 8.58 8.30 2.85
CA LEU A 282 7.23 8.71 3.16
C LEU A 282 6.46 9.28 1.96
N ASN A 283 7.14 9.93 0.97
CA ASN A 283 6.46 10.45 -0.21
C ASN A 283 5.96 9.30 -1.09
N ASN A 284 4.64 9.19 -1.24
CA ASN A 284 3.95 8.05 -1.86
C ASN A 284 2.87 8.47 -2.86
N LEU A 285 2.23 7.50 -3.51
CA LEU A 285 1.05 7.67 -4.34
C LEU A 285 -0.22 7.64 -3.48
N ASN A 286 -1.16 8.58 -3.75
CA ASN A 286 -2.52 8.53 -3.20
C ASN A 286 -3.51 9.16 -4.21
N ALA A 287 -4.41 8.35 -4.73
CA ALA A 287 -5.42 8.76 -5.69
C ALA A 287 -6.75 8.07 -5.39
N LEU A 288 -7.83 8.83 -5.34
CA LEU A 288 -9.13 8.39 -4.87
C LEU A 288 -10.21 8.64 -5.94
N TYR A 289 -10.94 7.60 -6.31
CA TYR A 289 -12.14 7.70 -7.15
C TYR A 289 -13.37 7.36 -6.30
N PHE A 290 -14.11 8.39 -5.93
CA PHE A 290 -15.32 8.31 -5.09
C PHE A 290 -16.49 8.89 -5.88
N PRO A 291 -17.16 8.07 -6.70
CA PRO A 291 -18.20 8.54 -7.61
C PRO A 291 -19.36 9.24 -6.86
N GLY A 292 -19.74 10.41 -7.36
CA GLY A 292 -20.79 11.24 -6.75
C GLY A 292 -20.36 11.99 -5.47
N LYS A 293 -19.09 11.94 -5.09
CA LYS A 293 -18.51 12.57 -3.90
C LYS A 293 -17.27 13.43 -4.19
N GLU A 294 -17.02 13.78 -5.44
CA GLU A 294 -15.80 14.41 -5.93
C GLU A 294 -15.50 15.76 -5.26
N THR A 295 -16.52 16.46 -4.79
CA THR A 295 -16.39 17.78 -4.18
C THR A 295 -16.10 17.76 -2.67
N TYR A 296 -16.05 16.59 -2.04
CA TYR A 296 -15.93 16.45 -0.58
C TYR A 296 -14.50 16.17 -0.09
N PHE A 297 -13.53 16.10 -0.98
CA PHE A 297 -12.14 15.88 -0.55
C PHE A 297 -11.52 17.13 0.05
N PRO A 298 -10.90 17.06 1.24
CA PRO A 298 -9.98 18.09 1.68
C PRO A 298 -8.78 18.18 0.72
N MET A 299 -8.09 19.32 0.69
CA MET A 299 -6.93 19.51 -0.19
C MET A 299 -5.85 18.44 0.06
N ASP A 300 -5.71 17.99 1.31
CA ASP A 300 -4.77 16.96 1.72
C ASP A 300 -5.50 15.81 2.41
N VAL A 301 -5.39 14.61 1.85
CA VAL A 301 -5.95 13.39 2.43
C VAL A 301 -4.82 12.51 2.96
N SER A 302 -4.58 12.57 4.26
CA SER A 302 -3.66 11.65 4.91
C SER A 302 -4.13 10.20 4.79
N PRO A 303 -3.28 9.22 4.47
CA PRO A 303 -3.65 7.82 4.29
C PRO A 303 -4.48 7.22 5.44
N VAL A 304 -4.20 7.57 6.68
CA VAL A 304 -4.98 7.15 7.86
C VAL A 304 -6.44 7.59 7.81
N ASN A 305 -6.77 8.63 7.04
CA ASN A 305 -8.10 9.20 6.91
C ASN A 305 -8.91 8.67 5.73
N VAL A 306 -8.30 7.95 4.79
CA VAL A 306 -8.99 7.50 3.57
C VAL A 306 -10.27 6.73 3.89
N PHE A 307 -10.21 5.72 4.76
CA PHE A 307 -11.40 4.96 5.15
C PHE A 307 -12.32 5.73 6.10
N ARG A 308 -11.82 6.70 6.90
CA ARG A 308 -12.69 7.59 7.68
C ARG A 308 -13.56 8.43 6.77
N ILE A 309 -12.96 9.02 5.72
CA ILE A 309 -13.67 9.79 4.69
C ILE A 309 -14.65 8.90 3.94
N PHE A 310 -14.22 7.73 3.49
CA PHE A 310 -15.08 6.77 2.80
C PHE A 310 -16.34 6.43 3.62
N PHE A 311 -16.18 5.98 4.85
CA PHE A 311 -17.33 5.62 5.70
C PHE A 311 -18.21 6.82 6.05
N ASN A 312 -17.64 8.01 6.23
CA ASN A 312 -18.44 9.21 6.46
C ASN A 312 -19.29 9.57 5.24
N LEU A 313 -18.77 9.44 4.02
CA LEU A 313 -19.45 9.82 2.80
C LEU A 313 -20.49 8.81 2.30
N TYR A 314 -20.19 7.53 2.43
CA TYR A 314 -21.04 6.47 1.88
C TYR A 314 -21.87 5.75 2.95
N PHE A 315 -21.44 5.72 4.20
CA PHE A 315 -22.17 5.03 5.29
C PHE A 315 -22.79 6.01 6.28
N GLU A 316 -22.64 7.32 6.06
CA GLU A 316 -23.13 8.35 6.96
C GLU A 316 -22.59 8.22 8.39
N SER A 317 -21.38 7.68 8.53
CA SER A 317 -20.68 7.64 9.81
C SER A 317 -20.19 9.05 10.19
N ASN A 318 -19.68 9.22 11.38
CA ASN A 318 -19.16 10.50 11.86
C ASN A 318 -17.75 10.36 12.45
N TYR A 319 -16.91 9.55 11.82
CA TYR A 319 -15.52 9.41 12.24
C TYR A 319 -14.81 10.76 12.16
N LYS A 320 -14.18 11.17 13.26
CA LYS A 320 -13.35 12.37 13.27
C LYS A 320 -12.21 12.22 12.27
N ILE A 321 -12.02 13.24 11.41
CA ILE A 321 -10.83 13.33 10.58
C ILE A 321 -9.64 13.67 11.49
N LEU A 322 -8.56 12.92 11.38
CA LEU A 322 -7.35 13.08 12.18
C LEU A 322 -6.43 14.11 11.54
N ASP A 323 -5.69 14.84 12.38
CA ASP A 323 -4.63 15.72 11.89
C ASP A 323 -3.57 14.88 11.16
N GLU A 324 -3.03 15.43 10.09
CA GLU A 324 -1.98 14.78 9.33
C GLU A 324 -0.70 14.69 10.16
N ARG A 325 -0.09 13.50 10.19
CA ARG A 325 1.19 13.25 10.85
C ARG A 325 2.03 12.27 10.05
N GLN A 326 3.33 12.56 9.98
CA GLN A 326 4.36 11.68 9.46
C GLN A 326 5.26 11.26 10.62
N ILE A 327 5.28 9.95 10.88
CA ILE A 327 6.00 9.36 12.01
C ILE A 327 7.18 8.57 11.47
N TRP A 328 8.37 9.01 11.84
CA TRP A 328 9.62 8.33 11.51
C TRP A 328 10.02 7.32 12.57
N TYR A 329 10.63 6.24 12.15
CA TYR A 329 11.34 5.29 12.98
C TYR A 329 12.35 4.50 12.15
N SER A 330 13.42 4.00 12.79
CA SER A 330 14.33 3.04 12.16
C SER A 330 13.73 1.62 12.22
N PRO A 331 13.83 0.80 11.16
CA PRO A 331 13.39 -0.60 11.18
C PRO A 331 14.02 -1.42 12.32
N ASN A 332 15.18 -0.99 12.82
CA ASN A 332 15.83 -1.61 13.98
C ASN A 332 15.17 -1.25 15.33
N GLN A 333 14.40 -0.15 15.36
CA GLN A 333 13.67 0.34 16.54
C GLN A 333 12.25 0.78 16.12
N PRO A 334 11.37 -0.17 15.72
CA PRO A 334 10.10 0.12 15.08
C PRO A 334 9.11 0.89 15.98
N PHE A 335 9.37 0.98 17.28
CA PHE A 335 8.50 1.67 18.23
C PHE A 335 9.15 2.91 18.87
N ASN A 336 10.35 3.30 18.43
CA ASN A 336 10.97 4.57 18.78
C ASN A 336 10.56 5.64 17.75
N HIS A 337 9.43 6.28 17.99
CA HIS A 337 8.74 7.17 17.05
C HIS A 337 9.21 8.62 17.19
N THR A 338 9.48 9.27 16.06
CA THR A 338 9.73 10.71 15.92
C THR A 338 8.72 11.32 14.96
N ASP A 339 8.03 12.38 15.39
CA ASP A 339 7.14 13.14 14.49
C ASP A 339 7.97 14.07 13.63
N VAL A 340 7.95 13.86 12.31
CA VAL A 340 8.71 14.62 11.31
C VAL A 340 7.82 15.48 10.41
N THR A 341 6.56 15.64 10.79
CA THR A 341 5.53 16.35 10.01
C THR A 341 5.96 17.76 9.64
N GLU A 342 6.43 18.53 10.62
CA GLU A 342 6.83 19.92 10.36
C GLU A 342 8.12 20.03 9.56
N ILE A 343 9.03 19.06 9.66
CA ILE A 343 10.23 18.98 8.82
C ILE A 343 9.83 18.81 7.35
N ILE A 344 8.91 17.86 7.07
CA ILE A 344 8.41 17.61 5.72
C ILE A 344 7.66 18.83 5.17
N LYS A 345 6.79 19.46 5.96
CA LYS A 345 6.00 20.62 5.53
C LYS A 345 6.85 21.84 5.19
N SER A 346 7.94 22.04 5.92
CA SER A 346 8.85 23.19 5.75
C SER A 346 9.98 22.93 4.76
N SER A 347 10.10 21.73 4.22
CA SER A 347 11.20 21.31 3.36
C SER A 347 11.21 22.05 2.01
N GLN A 348 12.40 22.42 1.56
CA GLN A 348 12.64 22.99 0.23
C GLN A 348 12.35 22.01 -0.93
N PHE A 349 12.28 20.71 -0.66
CA PHE A 349 12.00 19.69 -1.69
C PHE A 349 10.54 19.70 -2.17
N ARG A 350 9.66 20.40 -1.47
CA ARG A 350 8.25 20.61 -1.89
C ARG A 350 8.06 21.72 -2.94
N ASN A 351 9.11 22.53 -3.21
CA ASN A 351 9.04 23.71 -4.08
C ASN A 351 9.60 23.45 -5.48
#